data_52e2c3cea58075842e863c309cd39081
#
_entry.id   52e2c3cea58075842e863c309cd39081
#
_cell.length_a   1.000
_cell.length_b   1.000
_cell.length_c   1.000
_cell.angle_alpha   90.00
_cell.angle_beta   90.00
_cell.angle_gamma   90.00
#
_symmetry.space_group_name_H-M   'P 1'
#
loop_
_entity.id
_entity.type
_entity.pdbx_description
1 polymer ?
#
loop_
_entity_poly.entity_id
_entity_poly.type
_entity_poly.pdbx_seq_one_letter_code
_entity_poly.pdbx_strand_id
1 'polypeptide(L)'
;MSARPPSRLPRPPDFEALAAAAPASADRRTEVLALIGHLVFSWSNNESLFIYVLMLLLDTDEVSAAIVFATLNTTRARLDLVQRLAKAKVADRAVAGELDDLVARFSRQTKLRNDLNHCMYTVDAEGVITHTQLMKLEERGGRLSFGRVRGMDAARRAELAEAIREHGALNRDLWSFLPRLEAHLVDRRPVDRSPA
;
A
#
# COMPACT_ATOMS: atom_id res chain seq x y z
N MET A 1 -10.21 -37.99 -4.03
CA MET A 1 -10.04 -36.59 -3.53
C MET A 1 -8.67 -36.14 -4.01
N SER A 2 -8.60 -35.26 -5.02
CA SER A 2 -7.33 -34.70 -5.49
C SER A 2 -6.79 -33.76 -4.42
N ALA A 3 -5.56 -33.94 -3.99
CA ALA A 3 -4.92 -33.06 -3.03
C ALA A 3 -4.83 -31.62 -3.62
N ARG A 4 -5.21 -30.63 -2.83
CA ARG A 4 -5.07 -29.22 -3.21
C ARG A 4 -3.60 -28.91 -3.49
N PRO A 5 -3.27 -28.22 -4.61
CA PRO A 5 -1.89 -27.85 -4.88
C PRO A 5 -1.33 -26.97 -3.75
N PRO A 6 -0.01 -27.02 -3.47
CA PRO A 6 0.60 -26.19 -2.45
C PRO A 6 0.45 -24.71 -2.76
N SER A 7 0.28 -23.88 -1.73
CA SER A 7 0.21 -22.42 -1.89
C SER A 7 1.50 -21.88 -2.52
N ARG A 8 1.34 -20.91 -3.45
CA ARG A 8 2.43 -20.20 -4.12
C ARG A 8 2.83 -18.91 -3.37
N LEU A 9 2.14 -18.60 -2.28
CA LEU A 9 2.36 -17.40 -1.50
C LEU A 9 3.55 -17.56 -0.55
N PRO A 10 4.33 -16.48 -0.30
CA PRO A 10 5.34 -16.47 0.74
C PRO A 10 4.71 -16.55 2.14
N ARG A 11 5.53 -16.71 3.15
CA ARG A 11 5.06 -16.66 4.54
C ARG A 11 4.78 -15.21 4.94
N PRO A 12 3.68 -14.94 5.69
CA PRO A 12 3.44 -13.63 6.26
C PRO A 12 4.60 -13.17 7.14
N PRO A 13 4.86 -11.86 7.23
CA PRO A 13 5.87 -11.31 8.11
C PRO A 13 5.45 -11.38 9.59
N ASP A 14 6.38 -11.12 10.49
CA ASP A 14 6.10 -10.87 11.89
C ASP A 14 5.45 -9.48 12.04
N PHE A 15 4.14 -9.47 12.27
CA PHE A 15 3.36 -8.24 12.38
C PHE A 15 3.67 -7.44 13.66
N GLU A 16 4.10 -8.09 14.74
CA GLU A 16 4.47 -7.39 15.97
C GLU A 16 5.78 -6.62 15.77
N ALA A 17 6.77 -7.24 15.13
CA ALA A 17 8.01 -6.56 14.75
C ALA A 17 7.76 -5.38 13.78
N LEU A 18 6.79 -5.52 12.85
CA LEU A 18 6.43 -4.45 11.92
C LEU A 18 5.67 -3.29 12.59
N ALA A 19 4.98 -3.53 13.69
CA ALA A 19 4.19 -2.53 14.40
C ALA A 19 5.02 -1.64 15.33
N ALA A 20 6.32 -1.91 15.50
CA ALA A 20 7.19 -1.10 16.35
C ALA A 20 7.21 0.37 15.85
N ALA A 21 6.76 1.28 16.71
CA ALA A 21 6.78 2.71 16.46
C ALA A 21 8.18 3.30 16.67
N ALA A 22 8.37 4.56 16.25
CA ALA A 22 9.58 5.32 16.55
C ALA A 22 9.88 5.29 18.06
N PRO A 23 11.15 5.16 18.48
CA PRO A 23 11.50 5.10 19.89
C PRO A 23 10.98 6.32 20.68
N ALA A 24 10.36 6.07 21.81
CA ALA A 24 9.81 7.14 22.67
C ALA A 24 10.89 8.07 23.24
N SER A 25 12.16 7.62 23.25
CA SER A 25 13.33 8.38 23.70
C SER A 25 13.98 9.22 22.59
N ALA A 26 13.46 9.19 21.38
CA ALA A 26 14.02 9.97 20.28
C ALA A 26 13.79 11.47 20.48
N ASP A 27 14.76 12.31 20.11
CA ASP A 27 14.53 13.74 20.01
C ASP A 27 13.46 14.06 18.96
N ARG A 28 12.92 15.27 19.01
CA ARG A 28 11.80 15.67 18.14
C ARG A 28 12.11 15.52 16.64
N ARG A 29 13.33 15.77 16.22
CA ARG A 29 13.74 15.61 14.82
C ARG A 29 13.78 14.14 14.43
N THR A 30 14.40 13.32 15.25
CA THR A 30 14.48 11.86 15.04
C THR A 30 13.09 11.23 15.06
N GLU A 31 12.20 11.66 15.96
CA GLU A 31 10.81 11.23 16.00
C GLU A 31 10.10 11.47 14.65
N VAL A 32 10.19 12.69 14.13
CA VAL A 32 9.55 13.05 12.86
C VAL A 32 10.13 12.26 11.69
N LEU A 33 11.46 12.13 11.61
CA LEU A 33 12.12 11.34 10.57
C LEU A 33 11.75 9.86 10.66
N ALA A 34 11.66 9.31 11.87
CA ALA A 34 11.24 7.93 12.09
C ALA A 34 9.77 7.71 11.67
N LEU A 35 8.87 8.65 11.98
CA LEU A 35 7.47 8.58 11.53
C LEU A 35 7.37 8.61 10.00
N ILE A 36 8.11 9.51 9.34
CA ILE A 36 8.12 9.59 7.87
C ILE A 36 8.69 8.30 7.27
N GLY A 37 9.84 7.82 7.79
CA GLY A 37 10.47 6.59 7.34
C GLY A 37 9.57 5.38 7.51
N HIS A 38 8.90 5.25 8.67
CA HIS A 38 7.98 4.14 8.93
C HIS A 38 6.74 4.19 8.02
N LEU A 39 6.20 5.40 7.77
CA LEU A 39 5.07 5.56 6.85
C LEU A 39 5.45 5.12 5.43
N VAL A 40 6.62 5.52 4.93
CA VAL A 40 7.11 5.11 3.60
C VAL A 40 7.37 3.61 3.54
N PHE A 41 8.02 3.05 4.56
CA PHE A 41 8.30 1.62 4.70
C PHE A 41 7.00 0.79 4.67
N SER A 42 6.04 1.12 5.54
CA SER A 42 4.77 0.39 5.63
C SER A 42 3.93 0.53 4.36
N TRP A 43 3.95 1.72 3.73
CA TRP A 43 3.29 1.94 2.46
C TRP A 43 3.91 1.08 1.34
N SER A 44 5.25 1.02 1.23
CA SER A 44 5.95 0.23 0.22
C SER A 44 5.70 -1.27 0.39
N ASN A 45 5.65 -1.76 1.64
CA ASN A 45 5.31 -3.14 1.92
C ASN A 45 3.87 -3.48 1.48
N ASN A 46 2.91 -2.57 1.69
CA ASN A 46 1.55 -2.77 1.22
C ASN A 46 1.48 -2.74 -0.32
N GLU A 47 2.21 -1.83 -0.96
CA GLU A 47 2.25 -1.75 -2.43
C GLU A 47 2.79 -3.05 -3.04
N SER A 48 3.85 -3.62 -2.46
CA SER A 48 4.46 -4.85 -2.97
C SER A 48 3.54 -6.07 -2.90
N LEU A 49 2.58 -6.12 -1.96
CA LEU A 49 1.62 -7.22 -1.87
C LEU A 49 0.68 -7.31 -3.07
N PHE A 50 0.47 -6.21 -3.80
CA PHE A 50 -0.29 -6.24 -5.05
C PHE A 50 0.43 -6.99 -6.18
N ILE A 51 1.74 -7.27 -6.06
CA ILE A 51 2.45 -8.19 -6.97
C ILE A 51 1.86 -9.60 -6.84
N TYR A 52 1.63 -10.06 -5.61
CA TYR A 52 1.00 -11.38 -5.36
C TYR A 52 -0.46 -11.42 -5.80
N VAL A 53 -1.20 -10.32 -5.62
CA VAL A 53 -2.57 -10.19 -6.17
C VAL A 53 -2.54 -10.32 -7.70
N LEU A 54 -1.61 -9.64 -8.38
CA LEU A 54 -1.44 -9.76 -9.83
C LEU A 54 -1.00 -11.17 -10.25
N MET A 55 -0.05 -11.78 -9.52
CA MET A 55 0.39 -13.17 -9.75
C MET A 55 -0.79 -14.13 -9.77
N LEU A 56 -1.68 -14.01 -8.78
CA LEU A 56 -2.86 -14.86 -8.66
C LEU A 56 -3.88 -14.56 -9.76
N LEU A 57 -4.21 -13.30 -10.01
CA LEU A 57 -5.20 -12.89 -11.01
C LEU A 57 -4.75 -13.18 -12.45
N LEU A 58 -3.47 -13.06 -12.75
CA LEU A 58 -2.89 -13.35 -14.07
C LEU A 58 -2.60 -14.85 -14.27
N ASP A 59 -2.67 -15.64 -13.19
CA ASP A 59 -2.28 -17.05 -13.18
C ASP A 59 -0.86 -17.26 -13.73
N THR A 60 0.09 -16.49 -13.22
CA THR A 60 1.48 -16.48 -13.66
C THR A 60 2.44 -16.70 -12.48
N ASP A 61 3.75 -16.70 -12.74
CA ASP A 61 4.79 -16.75 -11.71
C ASP A 61 5.07 -15.36 -11.12
N GLU A 62 5.78 -15.33 -9.97
CA GLU A 62 6.12 -14.11 -9.24
C GLU A 62 6.94 -13.12 -10.09
N VAL A 63 7.91 -13.62 -10.87
CA VAL A 63 8.80 -12.77 -11.69
C VAL A 63 8.00 -12.08 -12.80
N SER A 64 7.13 -12.82 -13.49
CA SER A 64 6.26 -12.28 -14.53
C SER A 64 5.29 -11.23 -13.97
N ALA A 65 4.70 -11.49 -12.81
CA ALA A 65 3.85 -10.52 -12.12
C ALA A 65 4.62 -9.27 -11.70
N ALA A 66 5.84 -9.42 -11.19
CA ALA A 66 6.72 -8.30 -10.82
C ALA A 66 7.11 -7.45 -12.04
N ILE A 67 7.38 -8.07 -13.19
CA ILE A 67 7.66 -7.36 -14.44
C ILE A 67 6.44 -6.52 -14.86
N VAL A 68 5.24 -7.10 -14.85
CA VAL A 68 4.00 -6.36 -15.16
C VAL A 68 3.82 -5.20 -14.20
N PHE A 69 3.98 -5.43 -12.89
CA PHE A 69 3.87 -4.42 -11.86
C PHE A 69 4.88 -3.28 -12.04
N ALA A 70 6.15 -3.60 -12.30
CA ALA A 70 7.23 -2.61 -12.47
C ALA A 70 7.09 -1.80 -13.76
N THR A 71 6.50 -2.37 -14.82
CA THR A 71 6.23 -1.68 -16.09
C THR A 71 5.21 -0.55 -15.93
N LEU A 72 4.30 -0.66 -14.94
CA LEU A 72 3.32 0.38 -14.64
C LEU A 72 3.95 1.48 -13.76
N ASN A 73 4.10 2.66 -14.32
CA ASN A 73 4.88 3.76 -13.71
C ASN A 73 4.17 4.47 -12.54
N THR A 74 2.90 4.17 -12.26
CA THR A 74 2.15 4.82 -11.19
C THR A 74 1.38 3.79 -10.36
N THR A 75 1.28 4.05 -9.05
CA THR A 75 0.42 3.26 -8.15
C THR A 75 -1.01 3.20 -8.67
N ARG A 76 -1.54 4.29 -9.21
CA ARG A 76 -2.90 4.32 -9.79
C ARG A 76 -3.05 3.32 -10.93
N ALA A 77 -2.11 3.26 -11.87
CA ALA A 77 -2.18 2.32 -13.00
C ALA A 77 -2.10 0.87 -12.53
N ARG A 78 -1.29 0.59 -11.48
CA ARG A 78 -1.21 -0.73 -10.85
C ARG A 78 -2.53 -1.15 -10.24
N LEU A 79 -3.16 -0.27 -9.47
CA LEU A 79 -4.46 -0.53 -8.84
C LEU A 79 -5.59 -0.65 -9.87
N ASP A 80 -5.60 0.18 -10.91
CA ASP A 80 -6.57 0.09 -12.02
C ASP A 80 -6.47 -1.28 -12.72
N LEU A 81 -5.25 -1.79 -12.94
CA LEU A 81 -5.06 -3.13 -13.51
C LEU A 81 -5.62 -4.22 -12.60
N VAL A 82 -5.29 -4.17 -11.30
CA VAL A 82 -5.81 -5.12 -10.30
C VAL A 82 -7.33 -5.15 -10.32
N GLN A 83 -7.99 -3.99 -10.29
CA GLN A 83 -9.45 -3.90 -10.30
C GLN A 83 -10.08 -4.44 -11.59
N ARG A 84 -9.47 -4.17 -12.75
CA ARG A 84 -9.94 -4.72 -14.04
C ARG A 84 -9.82 -6.23 -14.09
N LEU A 85 -8.69 -6.77 -13.63
CA LEU A 85 -8.47 -8.21 -13.56
C LEU A 85 -9.43 -8.87 -12.57
N ALA A 86 -9.66 -8.26 -11.40
CA ALA A 86 -10.62 -8.75 -10.42
C ALA A 86 -12.03 -8.87 -11.02
N LYS A 87 -12.50 -7.83 -11.72
CA LYS A 87 -13.80 -7.86 -12.42
C LYS A 87 -13.91 -8.98 -13.48
N ALA A 88 -12.81 -9.31 -14.14
CA ALA A 88 -12.78 -10.34 -15.17
C ALA A 88 -12.63 -11.76 -14.59
N LYS A 89 -11.96 -11.92 -13.44
CA LYS A 89 -11.53 -13.24 -12.93
C LYS A 89 -12.24 -13.67 -11.65
N VAL A 90 -12.68 -12.73 -10.81
CA VAL A 90 -13.29 -13.03 -9.50
C VAL A 90 -14.81 -12.97 -9.65
N ALA A 91 -15.47 -14.12 -9.64
CA ALA A 91 -16.93 -14.17 -9.78
C ALA A 91 -17.67 -14.04 -8.45
N ASP A 92 -17.03 -14.40 -7.33
CA ASP A 92 -17.60 -14.22 -6.00
C ASP A 92 -17.64 -12.73 -5.64
N ARG A 93 -18.85 -12.22 -5.42
CA ARG A 93 -19.07 -10.80 -5.11
C ARG A 93 -18.47 -10.39 -3.77
N ALA A 94 -18.39 -11.31 -2.79
CA ALA A 94 -17.80 -11.01 -1.49
C ALA A 94 -16.28 -10.87 -1.62
N VAL A 95 -15.62 -11.79 -2.31
CA VAL A 95 -14.17 -11.73 -2.57
C VAL A 95 -13.81 -10.51 -3.43
N ALA A 96 -14.59 -10.22 -4.47
CA ALA A 96 -14.38 -9.04 -5.31
C ALA A 96 -14.56 -7.73 -4.53
N GLY A 97 -15.62 -7.64 -3.71
CA GLY A 97 -15.91 -6.47 -2.89
C GLY A 97 -14.82 -6.21 -1.83
N GLU A 98 -14.30 -7.28 -1.21
CA GLU A 98 -13.18 -7.17 -0.26
C GLU A 98 -11.91 -6.65 -0.95
N LEU A 99 -11.57 -7.15 -2.15
CA LEU A 99 -10.43 -6.65 -2.91
C LEU A 99 -10.61 -5.17 -3.27
N ASP A 100 -11.82 -4.76 -3.69
CA ASP A 100 -12.11 -3.35 -3.99
C ASP A 100 -11.94 -2.46 -2.74
N ASP A 101 -12.34 -2.92 -1.54
CA ASP A 101 -12.13 -2.18 -0.29
C ASP A 101 -10.64 -2.06 0.06
N LEU A 102 -9.87 -3.15 -0.05
CA LEU A 102 -8.41 -3.13 0.17
C LEU A 102 -7.71 -2.14 -0.77
N VAL A 103 -8.07 -2.15 -2.06
CA VAL A 103 -7.57 -1.19 -3.06
C VAL A 103 -7.94 0.25 -2.69
N ALA A 104 -9.20 0.49 -2.30
CA ALA A 104 -9.66 1.82 -1.92
C ALA A 104 -8.94 2.35 -0.66
N ARG A 105 -8.72 1.50 0.34
CA ARG A 105 -7.96 1.84 1.57
C ARG A 105 -6.52 2.19 1.21
N PHE A 106 -5.84 1.38 0.41
CA PHE A 106 -4.47 1.66 -0.03
C PHE A 106 -4.37 2.95 -0.86
N SER A 107 -5.33 3.19 -1.77
CA SER A 107 -5.39 4.43 -2.55
C SER A 107 -5.52 5.69 -1.68
N ARG A 108 -6.33 5.63 -0.60
CA ARG A 108 -6.44 6.75 0.36
C ARG A 108 -5.11 7.01 1.08
N GLN A 109 -4.42 5.97 1.52
CA GLN A 109 -3.14 6.06 2.22
C GLN A 109 -2.02 6.62 1.33
N THR A 110 -2.07 6.33 0.03
CA THR A 110 -1.09 6.82 -0.96
C THR A 110 -1.04 8.35 -1.01
N LYS A 111 -2.14 9.05 -0.75
CA LYS A 111 -2.18 10.51 -0.78
C LYS A 111 -1.27 11.13 0.29
N LEU A 112 -1.34 10.66 1.53
CA LEU A 112 -0.51 11.18 2.63
C LEU A 112 0.98 10.92 2.38
N ARG A 113 1.32 9.70 1.93
CA ARG A 113 2.69 9.35 1.54
C ARG A 113 3.22 10.26 0.43
N ASN A 114 2.41 10.51 -0.60
CA ASN A 114 2.80 11.39 -1.70
C ASN A 114 2.98 12.84 -1.23
N ASP A 115 2.10 13.34 -0.35
CA ASP A 115 2.23 14.68 0.23
C ASP A 115 3.57 14.85 0.96
N LEU A 116 4.02 13.83 1.71
CA LEU A 116 5.31 13.86 2.42
C LEU A 116 6.52 13.69 1.48
N ASN A 117 6.42 12.83 0.46
CA ASN A 117 7.52 12.60 -0.48
C ASN A 117 7.73 13.78 -1.44
N HIS A 118 6.69 14.59 -1.67
CA HIS A 118 6.71 15.73 -2.61
C HIS A 118 6.48 17.06 -1.91
N CYS A 119 7.05 17.25 -0.71
CA CYS A 119 7.05 18.51 0.00
C CYS A 119 8.48 18.99 0.28
N MET A 120 8.60 20.30 0.50
CA MET A 120 9.78 20.90 1.12
C MET A 120 9.62 20.85 2.64
N TYR A 121 10.71 20.62 3.34
CA TYR A 121 10.78 20.61 4.81
C TYR A 121 11.49 21.88 5.29
N THR A 122 10.85 22.60 6.19
CA THR A 122 11.46 23.74 6.88
C THR A 122 11.92 23.29 8.26
N VAL A 123 13.14 23.68 8.62
CA VAL A 123 13.73 23.40 9.94
C VAL A 123 14.00 24.71 10.68
N ASP A 124 13.98 24.68 12.01
CA ASP A 124 14.42 25.80 12.87
C ASP A 124 15.94 25.81 13.04
N ALA A 125 16.42 26.71 13.89
CA ALA A 125 17.86 26.88 14.20
C ALA A 125 18.47 25.63 14.89
N GLU A 126 17.63 24.86 15.58
CA GLU A 126 18.00 23.62 16.27
C GLU A 126 17.92 22.40 15.35
N GLY A 127 17.51 22.58 14.06
CA GLY A 127 17.36 21.53 13.06
C GLY A 127 16.10 20.70 13.22
N VAL A 128 15.12 21.15 14.02
CA VAL A 128 13.82 20.49 14.18
C VAL A 128 12.92 20.80 12.99
N ILE A 129 12.26 19.80 12.43
CA ILE A 129 11.30 20.00 11.33
C ILE A 129 10.05 20.68 11.86
N THR A 130 9.79 21.91 11.42
CA THR A 130 8.68 22.75 11.89
C THR A 130 7.49 22.77 10.94
N HIS A 131 7.73 22.70 9.63
CA HIS A 131 6.69 22.77 8.60
C HIS A 131 7.03 21.89 7.40
N THR A 132 5.97 21.53 6.66
CA THR A 132 6.06 20.97 5.31
C THR A 132 5.30 21.85 4.34
N GLN A 133 5.82 22.02 3.12
CA GLN A 133 5.14 22.76 2.05
C GLN A 133 5.07 21.89 0.80
N LEU A 134 3.85 21.61 0.32
CA LEU A 134 3.66 20.82 -0.91
C LEU A 134 4.31 21.51 -2.11
N MET A 135 5.10 20.75 -2.87
CA MET A 135 5.71 21.24 -4.13
C MET A 135 4.67 21.13 -5.27
N LYS A 136 3.57 21.85 -5.14
CA LYS A 136 2.49 21.87 -6.13
C LYS A 136 2.04 23.30 -6.35
N LEU A 137 1.89 23.70 -7.62
CA LEU A 137 1.25 24.95 -7.98
C LEU A 137 -0.27 24.77 -7.93
N GLU A 138 -0.95 25.64 -7.18
CA GLU A 138 -2.40 25.71 -7.10
C GLU A 138 -2.87 27.03 -7.69
N GLU A 139 -3.83 26.99 -8.61
CA GLU A 139 -4.47 28.20 -9.13
C GLU A 139 -5.78 28.44 -8.38
N ARG A 140 -5.92 29.62 -7.78
CA ARG A 140 -7.15 30.08 -7.14
C ARG A 140 -7.45 31.50 -7.58
N GLY A 141 -8.61 31.68 -8.22
CA GLY A 141 -9.05 33.02 -8.67
C GLY A 141 -8.07 33.71 -9.61
N GLY A 142 -7.45 33.00 -10.55
CA GLY A 142 -6.48 33.53 -11.50
C GLY A 142 -5.10 33.84 -10.90
N ARG A 143 -4.84 33.45 -9.64
CA ARG A 143 -3.52 33.59 -8.99
C ARG A 143 -2.89 32.23 -8.77
N LEU A 144 -1.64 32.08 -9.18
CA LEU A 144 -0.81 30.93 -8.86
C LEU A 144 -0.29 31.06 -7.42
N SER A 145 -0.50 30.05 -6.61
CA SER A 145 0.10 29.90 -5.28
C SER A 145 0.94 28.64 -5.21
N PHE A 146 2.07 28.73 -4.53
CA PHE A 146 2.94 27.60 -4.29
C PHE A 146 2.47 26.88 -3.03
N GLY A 147 1.96 25.68 -3.22
CA GLY A 147 1.58 24.65 -2.27
C GLY A 147 1.17 25.03 -0.85
N ARG A 148 0.34 24.22 -0.25
CA ARG A 148 -0.11 24.41 1.12
C ARG A 148 1.02 24.14 2.12
N VAL A 149 1.22 25.08 3.05
CA VAL A 149 2.09 24.90 4.22
C VAL A 149 1.31 24.20 5.35
N ARG A 150 1.91 23.22 6.00
CA ARG A 150 1.38 22.53 7.19
C ARG A 150 2.44 22.47 8.28
N GLY A 151 2.06 22.86 9.51
CA GLY A 151 2.92 22.70 10.69
C GLY A 151 3.19 21.24 11.02
N MET A 152 4.36 20.96 11.58
CA MET A 152 4.73 19.65 12.12
C MET A 152 4.53 19.64 13.65
N ASP A 153 3.34 20.02 14.08
CA ASP A 153 2.93 20.08 15.49
C ASP A 153 2.57 18.68 16.04
N ALA A 154 2.14 18.64 17.29
CA ALA A 154 1.74 17.41 17.96
C ALA A 154 0.56 16.71 17.24
N ALA A 155 -0.40 17.50 16.73
CA ALA A 155 -1.56 16.97 16.00
C ALA A 155 -1.13 16.31 14.68
N ARG A 156 -0.19 16.92 13.96
CA ARG A 156 0.34 16.35 12.72
C ARG A 156 1.14 15.08 12.97
N ARG A 157 1.95 15.02 14.03
CA ARG A 157 2.66 13.80 14.41
C ARG A 157 1.70 12.67 14.79
N ALA A 158 0.63 12.99 15.53
CA ALA A 158 -0.42 12.03 15.86
C ALA A 158 -1.13 11.50 14.59
N GLU A 159 -1.42 12.38 13.61
CA GLU A 159 -1.97 11.98 12.29
C GLU A 159 -1.04 10.99 11.56
N LEU A 160 0.28 11.23 11.58
CA LEU A 160 1.25 10.31 10.98
C LEU A 160 1.29 8.97 11.70
N ALA A 161 1.30 8.97 13.03
CA ALA A 161 1.27 7.75 13.83
C ALA A 161 -0.01 6.94 13.59
N GLU A 162 -1.16 7.60 13.45
CA GLU A 162 -2.43 6.93 13.10
C GLU A 162 -2.37 6.31 11.71
N ALA A 163 -1.87 7.06 10.71
CA ALA A 163 -1.71 6.53 9.36
C ALA A 163 -0.80 5.29 9.32
N ILE A 164 0.27 5.26 10.13
CA ILE A 164 1.14 4.08 10.25
C ILE A 164 0.36 2.88 10.83
N ARG A 165 -0.49 3.10 11.85
CA ARG A 165 -1.35 2.03 12.40
C ARG A 165 -2.33 1.50 11.34
N GLU A 166 -2.95 2.41 10.57
CA GLU A 166 -3.84 2.04 9.45
C GLU A 166 -3.11 1.25 8.37
N HIS A 167 -1.85 1.62 8.04
CA HIS A 167 -1.01 0.84 7.10
C HIS A 167 -0.73 -0.56 7.64
N GLY A 168 -0.43 -0.69 8.93
CA GLY A 168 -0.23 -2.00 9.57
C GLY A 168 -1.49 -2.87 9.57
N ALA A 169 -2.67 -2.26 9.80
CA ALA A 169 -3.95 -2.96 9.70
C ALA A 169 -4.20 -3.45 8.26
N LEU A 170 -4.02 -2.56 7.27
CA LEU A 170 -4.17 -2.92 5.87
C LEU A 170 -3.21 -4.03 5.44
N ASN A 171 -1.96 -4.01 5.94
CA ASN A 171 -0.98 -5.07 5.66
C ASN A 171 -1.48 -6.43 6.13
N ARG A 172 -1.97 -6.53 7.37
CA ARG A 172 -2.55 -7.78 7.91
C ARG A 172 -3.73 -8.26 7.09
N ASP A 173 -4.62 -7.33 6.70
CA ASP A 173 -5.81 -7.67 5.92
C ASP A 173 -5.43 -8.18 4.52
N LEU A 174 -4.45 -7.55 3.85
CA LEU A 174 -3.91 -8.02 2.57
C LEU A 174 -3.32 -9.45 2.70
N TRP A 175 -2.49 -9.69 3.71
CA TRP A 175 -1.93 -11.03 3.95
C TRP A 175 -3.01 -12.07 4.24
N SER A 176 -4.07 -11.71 4.97
CA SER A 176 -5.21 -12.58 5.24
C SER A 176 -6.06 -12.84 4.00
N PHE A 177 -6.12 -11.87 3.10
CA PHE A 177 -6.91 -11.95 1.87
C PHE A 177 -6.26 -12.85 0.81
N LEU A 178 -4.93 -12.79 0.65
CA LEU A 178 -4.21 -13.52 -0.40
C LEU A 178 -4.53 -15.02 -0.47
N PRO A 179 -4.51 -15.81 0.64
CA PRO A 179 -4.84 -17.23 0.58
C PRO A 179 -6.29 -17.49 0.19
N ARG A 180 -7.22 -16.60 0.52
CA ARG A 180 -8.64 -16.74 0.14
C ARG A 180 -8.84 -16.45 -1.35
N LEU A 181 -8.15 -15.44 -1.88
CA LEU A 181 -8.15 -15.16 -3.31
C LEU A 181 -7.56 -16.36 -4.09
N GLU A 182 -6.40 -16.89 -3.64
CA GLU A 182 -5.77 -18.06 -4.25
C GLU A 182 -6.72 -19.26 -4.27
N ALA A 183 -7.37 -19.55 -3.12
CA ALA A 183 -8.34 -20.62 -3.01
C ALA A 183 -9.50 -20.47 -4.00
N HIS A 184 -10.08 -19.26 -4.07
CA HIS A 184 -11.19 -18.96 -4.96
C HIS A 184 -10.83 -19.15 -6.45
N LEU A 185 -9.62 -18.76 -6.84
CA LEU A 185 -9.17 -18.86 -8.24
C LEU A 185 -8.79 -20.32 -8.62
N VAL A 186 -8.22 -21.10 -7.69
CA VAL A 186 -7.89 -22.53 -7.90
C VAL A 186 -9.16 -23.35 -8.09
N ASP A 187 -10.18 -23.14 -7.26
CA ASP A 187 -11.44 -23.89 -7.32
C ASP A 187 -12.20 -23.68 -8.66
N ARG A 188 -11.85 -22.65 -9.42
CA ARG A 188 -12.45 -22.31 -10.72
C ARG A 188 -11.64 -22.74 -11.94
N ARG A 189 -10.45 -23.30 -11.75
CA ARG A 189 -9.72 -23.86 -12.89
C ARG A 189 -10.52 -25.04 -13.45
N PRO A 190 -10.79 -25.08 -14.78
CA PRO A 190 -11.36 -26.27 -15.40
C PRO A 190 -10.47 -27.46 -15.01
N VAL A 191 -11.07 -28.51 -14.50
CA VAL A 191 -10.34 -29.79 -14.35
C VAL A 191 -9.89 -30.17 -15.76
N ASP A 192 -8.58 -30.14 -15.99
CA ASP A 192 -7.99 -30.56 -17.27
C ASP A 192 -8.45 -32.00 -17.52
N ARG A 193 -9.47 -32.13 -18.34
CA ARG A 193 -9.90 -33.44 -18.86
C ARG A 193 -8.97 -33.76 -20.02
N SER A 194 -7.72 -34.12 -19.73
CA SER A 194 -6.89 -34.76 -20.74
C SER A 194 -7.65 -35.97 -21.25
N PRO A 195 -7.96 -36.02 -22.56
CA PRO A 195 -8.52 -37.27 -23.14
C PRO A 195 -7.49 -38.38 -23.04
N ALA A 196 -7.94 -39.52 -22.54
CA ALA A 196 -7.18 -40.77 -22.49
C ALA A 196 -6.90 -41.28 -23.92
#